data_b46240617081ffbb75bfab760419cf51
#
_entry.id   b46240617081ffbb75bfab760419cf51
#
_cell.length_a   1.000
_cell.length_b   1.000
_cell.length_c   1.000
_cell.angle_alpha   90.00
_cell.angle_beta   90.00
_cell.angle_gamma   90.00
#
_symmetry.space_group_name_H-M   'P 1'
#
loop_
_entity.id
_entity.type
_entity.pdbx_description
1 polymer ?
#
loop_
_entity_poly.entity_id
_entity_poly.type
_entity_poly.pdbx_seq_one_letter_code
_entity_poly.pdbx_strand_id
1 'polypeptide(L)'
;DGLAEPALAVCRSIFLLEVVQMSLIVQKFGGSSVRDTERLLRMAHIAKERRDEGCDVVVVLSAQGNTTDMLLEKAHELTHSPDKRELDALLASGEQVSAALGAMAIEALGADAISLSAWQLPVRTDGVHGDAQIDSVGTERIRRELERGRIVVVTGFQGLDEKGDITTLGRGGSDTSAVALAAALHADELIIYTDVDGIYSADPRLCPDALRRERISYDDMLLLAQKGAQVLHERSVALAQKYAVPIAVRSCGEKSAGSLVCEAGEEAPVTGVTQQKSGNSPLASISAVGCALPD
;
A
#
# COMPACT_ATOMS: atom_id res chain seq x y z
N ASP A 1 -65.17 31.22 4.43
CA ASP A 1 -64.45 30.95 3.18
C ASP A 1 -63.02 31.49 3.30
N GLY A 2 -62.09 30.65 3.49
CA GLY A 2 -60.68 31.06 3.64
C GLY A 2 -60.10 30.59 4.95
N LEU A 3 -59.42 29.47 4.96
CA LEU A 3 -58.38 29.08 5.88
C LEU A 3 -58.00 27.63 5.62
N ALA A 4 -57.11 27.40 4.63
CA ALA A 4 -56.41 26.14 4.51
C ALA A 4 -55.23 26.29 3.53
N GLU A 5 -54.17 26.93 3.99
CA GLU A 5 -52.80 26.70 3.52
C GLU A 5 -51.81 27.51 4.41
N PRO A 6 -51.17 26.93 5.34
CA PRO A 6 -49.74 26.84 5.29
C PRO A 6 -49.15 25.64 6.08
N ALA A 7 -49.73 24.47 5.97
CA ALA A 7 -49.18 23.26 6.67
C ALA A 7 -48.32 22.36 5.77
N LEU A 8 -48.24 22.62 4.47
CA LEU A 8 -47.50 21.79 3.51
C LEU A 8 -46.08 22.32 3.15
N ALA A 9 -45.74 23.54 3.60
CA ALA A 9 -44.45 24.14 3.29
C ALA A 9 -43.34 23.79 4.31
N VAL A 10 -43.70 23.32 5.51
CA VAL A 10 -42.73 23.01 6.57
C VAL A 10 -42.15 21.58 6.47
N CYS A 11 -42.77 20.70 5.69
CA CYS A 11 -42.36 19.31 5.58
C CYS A 11 -41.35 19.01 4.45
N ARG A 12 -40.91 20.00 3.69
CA ARG A 12 -39.94 19.87 2.59
C ARG A 12 -38.51 20.31 2.92
N SER A 13 -38.25 20.81 4.12
CA SER A 13 -36.91 21.27 4.56
C SER A 13 -36.18 20.32 5.52
N ILE A 14 -36.69 19.10 5.70
CA ILE A 14 -36.04 18.11 6.54
C ILE A 14 -35.70 16.93 5.67
N PHE A 15 -34.41 16.62 5.58
CA PHE A 15 -33.76 15.51 4.86
C PHE A 15 -33.26 15.79 3.43
N LEU A 16 -32.45 16.84 3.26
CA LEU A 16 -31.21 16.71 2.53
C LEU A 16 -30.10 16.63 3.59
N LEU A 17 -30.00 15.52 4.30
CA LEU A 17 -28.73 15.04 4.79
C LEU A 17 -27.92 14.79 3.51
N GLU A 18 -27.10 15.76 3.10
CA GLU A 18 -25.94 15.46 2.29
C GLU A 18 -25.23 14.34 3.02
N VAL A 19 -25.29 13.14 2.46
CA VAL A 19 -24.40 12.07 2.86
C VAL A 19 -23.02 12.63 2.52
N VAL A 20 -22.36 13.23 3.49
CA VAL A 20 -20.92 13.58 3.37
C VAL A 20 -20.26 12.24 3.18
N GLN A 21 -20.00 11.89 1.95
CA GLN A 21 -19.25 10.69 1.63
C GLN A 21 -17.86 10.92 2.18
N MET A 22 -17.55 10.20 3.29
CA MET A 22 -16.24 10.28 3.90
C MET A 22 -15.20 9.77 2.91
N SER A 23 -14.12 10.53 2.73
CA SER A 23 -13.03 10.12 1.85
C SER A 23 -12.40 8.83 2.38
N LEU A 24 -12.26 7.83 1.52
CA LEU A 24 -11.64 6.55 1.86
C LEU A 24 -10.17 6.55 1.46
N ILE A 25 -9.31 6.33 2.43
CA ILE A 25 -7.86 6.36 2.24
C ILE A 25 -7.26 5.00 2.55
N VAL A 26 -6.43 4.50 1.64
CA VAL A 26 -5.59 3.33 1.89
C VAL A 26 -4.16 3.80 2.13
N GLN A 27 -3.59 3.42 3.27
CA GLN A 27 -2.23 3.75 3.68
C GLN A 27 -1.41 2.48 3.82
N LYS A 28 -0.32 2.34 3.05
CA LYS A 28 0.58 1.21 3.20
C LYS A 28 1.88 1.62 3.88
N PHE A 29 2.33 0.83 4.84
CA PHE A 29 3.60 1.04 5.51
C PHE A 29 4.52 -0.16 5.31
N GLY A 30 5.73 0.09 4.79
CA GLY A 30 6.76 -0.92 4.59
C GLY A 30 7.37 -1.42 5.90
N GLY A 31 8.09 -2.53 5.87
CA GLY A 31 8.72 -3.14 7.05
C GLY A 31 9.66 -2.19 7.80
N SER A 32 10.43 -1.37 7.07
CA SER A 32 11.28 -0.33 7.66
C SER A 32 10.48 0.74 8.40
N SER A 33 9.26 1.04 7.94
CA SER A 33 8.37 2.05 8.53
C SER A 33 7.66 1.59 9.81
N VAL A 34 7.70 0.29 10.13
CA VAL A 34 7.06 -0.30 11.32
C VAL A 34 8.00 -1.21 12.13
N ARG A 35 9.32 -1.12 11.89
CA ARG A 35 10.32 -2.05 12.41
C ARG A 35 10.47 -2.08 13.94
N ASP A 36 10.08 -1.01 14.62
CA ASP A 36 10.21 -0.83 16.05
C ASP A 36 8.98 -0.08 16.62
N THR A 37 8.86 -0.03 17.95
CA THR A 37 7.73 0.59 18.63
C THR A 37 7.56 2.06 18.29
N GLU A 38 8.66 2.83 18.17
CA GLU A 38 8.61 4.26 17.85
C GLU A 38 7.97 4.49 16.47
N ARG A 39 8.40 3.71 15.49
CA ARG A 39 7.88 3.81 14.12
C ARG A 39 6.45 3.31 14.00
N LEU A 40 6.12 2.27 14.76
CA LEU A 40 4.75 1.76 14.82
C LEU A 40 3.79 2.82 15.41
N LEU A 41 4.21 3.50 16.48
CA LEU A 41 3.43 4.63 17.04
C LEU A 41 3.33 5.80 16.06
N ARG A 42 4.39 6.08 15.29
CA ARG A 42 4.35 7.11 14.23
C ARG A 42 3.34 6.75 13.14
N MET A 43 3.33 5.50 12.67
CA MET A 43 2.31 4.99 11.75
C MET A 43 0.90 5.18 12.33
N ALA A 44 0.70 4.83 13.61
CA ALA A 44 -0.58 4.97 14.30
C ALA A 44 -1.04 6.44 14.37
N HIS A 45 -0.13 7.38 14.65
CA HIS A 45 -0.41 8.82 14.61
C HIS A 45 -0.85 9.27 13.21
N ILE A 46 -0.15 8.85 12.15
CA ILE A 46 -0.48 9.21 10.77
C ILE A 46 -1.88 8.68 10.40
N ALA A 47 -2.19 7.44 10.76
CA ALA A 47 -3.51 6.85 10.49
C ALA A 47 -4.62 7.56 11.28
N LYS A 48 -4.37 7.86 12.56
CA LYS A 48 -5.32 8.57 13.41
C LYS A 48 -5.56 10.01 12.93
N GLU A 49 -4.53 10.75 12.53
CA GLU A 49 -4.66 12.11 11.99
C GLU A 49 -5.66 12.15 10.83
N ARG A 50 -5.55 11.21 9.88
CA ARG A 50 -6.51 11.12 8.76
C ARG A 50 -7.92 10.74 9.22
N ARG A 51 -8.03 9.88 10.24
CA ARG A 51 -9.34 9.53 10.82
C ARG A 51 -9.97 10.74 11.52
N ASP A 52 -9.18 11.52 12.27
CA ASP A 52 -9.64 12.73 12.96
C ASP A 52 -10.07 13.84 11.96
N GLU A 53 -9.50 13.85 10.75
CA GLU A 53 -9.93 14.70 9.63
C GLU A 53 -11.26 14.24 8.98
N GLY A 54 -11.85 13.15 9.46
CA GLY A 54 -13.11 12.62 8.98
C GLY A 54 -13.00 11.62 7.82
N CYS A 55 -11.80 11.06 7.57
CA CYS A 55 -11.61 10.05 6.54
C CYS A 55 -11.87 8.64 7.09
N ASP A 56 -12.34 7.73 6.23
CA ASP A 56 -12.24 6.31 6.46
C ASP A 56 -10.82 5.83 6.12
N VAL A 57 -10.22 5.06 7.04
CA VAL A 57 -8.80 4.69 6.91
C VAL A 57 -8.59 3.18 6.93
N VAL A 58 -7.94 2.68 5.88
CA VAL A 58 -7.45 1.31 5.79
C VAL A 58 -5.93 1.34 5.78
N VAL A 59 -5.30 0.63 6.72
CA VAL A 59 -3.84 0.54 6.85
C VAL A 59 -3.37 -0.83 6.40
N VAL A 60 -2.42 -0.91 5.48
CA VAL A 60 -1.80 -2.17 5.03
C VAL A 60 -0.38 -2.24 5.56
N LEU A 61 -0.07 -3.29 6.32
CA LEU A 61 1.23 -3.45 6.95
C LEU A 61 2.03 -4.60 6.37
N SER A 62 3.33 -4.35 6.17
CA SER A 62 4.35 -5.39 5.95
C SER A 62 4.85 -5.95 7.28
N ALA A 63 5.51 -7.09 7.25
CA ALA A 63 6.26 -7.61 8.40
C ALA A 63 7.29 -6.58 8.91
N GLN A 64 7.54 -6.55 10.23
CA GLN A 64 8.43 -5.58 10.85
C GLN A 64 9.91 -5.82 10.49
N GLY A 65 10.58 -4.80 9.99
CA GLY A 65 12.04 -4.81 9.76
C GLY A 65 12.48 -5.97 8.88
N ASN A 66 13.29 -6.87 9.42
CA ASN A 66 13.84 -8.06 8.76
C ASN A 66 13.13 -9.38 9.17
N THR A 67 11.92 -9.30 9.72
CA THR A 67 11.18 -10.50 10.20
C THR A 67 11.01 -11.55 9.12
N THR A 68 10.69 -11.16 7.88
CA THR A 68 10.55 -12.10 6.76
C THR A 68 11.84 -12.84 6.47
N ASP A 69 12.99 -12.15 6.46
CA ASP A 69 14.31 -12.76 6.26
C ASP A 69 14.65 -13.73 7.40
N MET A 70 14.41 -13.34 8.65
CA MET A 70 14.61 -14.20 9.83
C MET A 70 13.75 -15.48 9.78
N LEU A 71 12.50 -15.38 9.33
CA LEU A 71 11.63 -16.55 9.18
C LEU A 71 12.11 -17.46 8.05
N LEU A 72 12.57 -16.88 6.95
CA LEU A 72 13.15 -17.61 5.84
C LEU A 72 14.45 -18.35 6.26
N GLU A 73 15.35 -17.69 6.99
CA GLU A 73 16.55 -18.30 7.55
C GLU A 73 16.21 -19.50 8.44
N LYS A 74 15.23 -19.36 9.36
CA LYS A 74 14.76 -20.47 10.20
C LYS A 74 14.22 -21.65 9.41
N ALA A 75 13.50 -21.41 8.31
CA ALA A 75 13.04 -22.50 7.43
C ALA A 75 14.22 -23.22 6.80
N HIS A 76 15.25 -22.48 6.36
CA HIS A 76 16.46 -23.05 5.73
C HIS A 76 17.39 -23.75 6.72
N GLU A 77 17.35 -23.43 8.03
CA GLU A 77 18.02 -24.21 9.06
C GLU A 77 17.45 -25.62 9.18
N LEU A 78 16.16 -25.82 8.89
CA LEU A 78 15.50 -27.13 8.94
C LEU A 78 15.69 -27.93 7.67
N THR A 79 15.65 -27.29 6.51
CA THR A 79 15.78 -27.93 5.20
C THR A 79 16.26 -26.96 4.12
N HIS A 80 17.11 -27.41 3.22
CA HIS A 80 17.55 -26.58 2.08
C HIS A 80 16.43 -26.31 1.05
N SER A 81 15.37 -27.10 1.06
CA SER A 81 14.23 -26.97 0.14
C SER A 81 12.91 -27.10 0.92
N PRO A 82 12.49 -26.04 1.65
CA PRO A 82 11.23 -26.06 2.35
C PRO A 82 10.06 -26.16 1.37
N ASP A 83 9.02 -26.88 1.77
CA ASP A 83 7.78 -26.90 1.00
C ASP A 83 7.21 -25.49 0.89
N LYS A 84 6.79 -25.09 -0.31
CA LYS A 84 6.37 -23.72 -0.59
C LYS A 84 5.11 -23.31 0.16
N ARG A 85 4.17 -24.25 0.32
CA ARG A 85 2.92 -24.01 1.07
C ARG A 85 3.22 -23.75 2.56
N GLU A 86 4.11 -24.55 3.17
CA GLU A 86 4.52 -24.38 4.57
C GLU A 86 5.34 -23.09 4.75
N LEU A 87 6.15 -22.74 3.75
CA LEU A 87 6.91 -21.51 3.75
C LEU A 87 5.99 -20.28 3.71
N ASP A 88 4.96 -20.29 2.85
CA ASP A 88 3.96 -19.22 2.78
C ASP A 88 3.22 -19.06 4.13
N ALA A 89 2.81 -20.17 4.74
CA ALA A 89 2.18 -20.16 6.05
C ALA A 89 3.09 -19.55 7.13
N LEU A 90 4.39 -19.88 7.10
CA LEU A 90 5.38 -19.34 8.03
C LEU A 90 5.59 -17.83 7.78
N LEU A 91 5.88 -17.43 6.55
CA LEU A 91 6.21 -16.04 6.23
C LEU A 91 5.03 -15.09 6.50
N ALA A 92 3.80 -15.51 6.20
CA ALA A 92 2.59 -14.71 6.44
C ALA A 92 2.39 -14.34 7.92
N SER A 93 2.99 -15.08 8.86
CA SER A 93 2.91 -14.76 10.30
C SER A 93 3.53 -13.40 10.65
N GLY A 94 4.51 -12.95 9.89
CA GLY A 94 5.17 -11.66 10.10
C GLY A 94 4.21 -10.48 9.99
N GLU A 95 3.37 -10.47 8.96
CA GLU A 95 2.36 -9.43 8.76
C GLU A 95 1.23 -9.52 9.79
N GLN A 96 0.91 -10.72 10.28
CA GLN A 96 -0.08 -10.88 11.35
C GLN A 96 0.36 -10.21 12.64
N VAL A 97 1.64 -10.40 13.01
CA VAL A 97 2.23 -9.70 14.16
C VAL A 97 2.15 -8.19 13.98
N SER A 98 2.59 -7.70 12.81
CA SER A 98 2.56 -6.26 12.49
C SER A 98 1.17 -5.67 12.57
N ALA A 99 0.17 -6.35 11.98
CA ALA A 99 -1.20 -5.86 11.94
C ALA A 99 -1.82 -5.80 13.34
N ALA A 100 -1.61 -6.82 14.16
CA ALA A 100 -2.10 -6.85 15.54
C ALA A 100 -1.47 -5.74 16.39
N LEU A 101 -0.14 -5.59 16.33
CA LEU A 101 0.57 -4.51 17.03
C LEU A 101 0.17 -3.12 16.51
N GLY A 102 -0.06 -2.99 15.19
CA GLY A 102 -0.54 -1.76 14.58
C GLY A 102 -1.91 -1.33 15.10
N ALA A 103 -2.86 -2.25 15.19
CA ALA A 103 -4.17 -1.99 15.77
C ALA A 103 -4.06 -1.57 17.24
N MET A 104 -3.27 -2.29 18.05
CA MET A 104 -3.01 -1.93 19.46
C MET A 104 -2.38 -0.54 19.60
N ALA A 105 -1.46 -0.17 18.69
CA ALA A 105 -0.83 1.16 18.71
C ALA A 105 -1.84 2.27 18.40
N ILE A 106 -2.77 2.05 17.48
CA ILE A 106 -3.86 2.99 17.17
C ILE A 106 -4.82 3.11 18.36
N GLU A 107 -5.20 1.99 18.97
CA GLU A 107 -6.06 1.98 20.17
C GLU A 107 -5.41 2.68 21.37
N ALA A 108 -4.09 2.53 21.55
CA ALA A 108 -3.35 3.26 22.58
C ALA A 108 -3.37 4.78 22.40
N LEU A 109 -3.65 5.29 21.21
CA LEU A 109 -3.85 6.71 20.90
C LEU A 109 -5.32 7.15 21.03
N GLY A 110 -6.22 6.25 21.45
CA GLY A 110 -7.64 6.53 21.68
C GLY A 110 -8.52 6.49 20.43
N ALA A 111 -8.09 5.86 19.34
CA ALA A 111 -8.93 5.60 18.18
C ALA A 111 -9.30 4.11 18.11
N ASP A 112 -10.53 3.80 17.71
CA ASP A 112 -10.96 2.41 17.52
C ASP A 112 -10.28 1.80 16.29
N ALA A 113 -9.72 0.61 16.45
CA ALA A 113 -9.05 -0.11 15.37
C ALA A 113 -9.41 -1.60 15.36
N ILE A 114 -9.16 -2.26 14.24
CA ILE A 114 -9.26 -3.71 14.10
C ILE A 114 -8.21 -4.22 13.13
N SER A 115 -7.50 -5.28 13.49
CA SER A 115 -6.62 -6.00 12.56
C SER A 115 -7.37 -7.12 11.84
N LEU A 116 -7.14 -7.24 10.53
CA LEU A 116 -7.74 -8.28 9.68
C LEU A 116 -6.64 -8.95 8.83
N SER A 117 -6.62 -10.27 8.88
CA SER A 117 -5.74 -11.10 8.06
C SER A 117 -6.43 -11.53 6.76
N ALA A 118 -5.66 -12.02 5.77
CA ALA A 118 -6.18 -12.41 4.46
C ALA A 118 -7.33 -13.43 4.49
N TRP A 119 -7.38 -14.32 5.49
CA TRP A 119 -8.51 -15.26 5.66
C TRP A 119 -9.78 -14.63 6.24
N GLN A 120 -9.66 -13.50 6.92
CA GLN A 120 -10.81 -12.71 7.40
C GLN A 120 -11.35 -11.77 6.33
N LEU A 121 -10.51 -11.50 5.33
CA LEU A 121 -10.81 -10.81 4.08
C LEU A 121 -10.57 -11.82 2.96
N PRO A 122 -11.55 -12.21 2.15
CA PRO A 122 -11.30 -13.15 1.08
C PRO A 122 -10.44 -12.50 -0.03
N VAL A 123 -9.14 -12.36 0.23
CA VAL A 123 -8.12 -12.05 -0.77
C VAL A 123 -7.79 -13.34 -1.50
N ARG A 124 -8.45 -13.59 -2.63
CA ARG A 124 -8.29 -14.80 -3.43
C ARG A 124 -7.10 -14.67 -4.37
N THR A 125 -6.39 -15.78 -4.53
CA THR A 125 -5.20 -15.88 -5.39
C THR A 125 -5.26 -17.10 -6.27
N ASP A 126 -4.38 -17.14 -7.29
CA ASP A 126 -4.20 -18.24 -8.23
C ASP A 126 -3.59 -19.51 -7.60
N GLY A 127 -3.18 -19.47 -6.32
CA GLY A 127 -2.61 -20.62 -5.60
C GLY A 127 -1.14 -20.89 -5.90
N VAL A 128 -0.43 -20.03 -6.63
CA VAL A 128 1.01 -20.18 -6.89
C VAL A 128 1.79 -19.76 -5.64
N HIS A 129 2.14 -20.73 -4.78
CA HIS A 129 2.88 -20.46 -3.55
C HIS A 129 4.22 -19.74 -3.79
N GLY A 130 4.47 -18.70 -3.00
CA GLY A 130 5.68 -17.86 -3.03
C GLY A 130 5.65 -16.74 -4.06
N ASP A 131 4.71 -16.77 -5.03
CA ASP A 131 4.58 -15.74 -6.08
C ASP A 131 3.14 -15.63 -6.61
N ALA A 132 2.16 -15.71 -5.70
CA ALA A 132 0.75 -15.69 -6.02
C ALA A 132 0.29 -14.37 -6.64
N GLN A 133 -0.71 -14.45 -7.51
CA GLN A 133 -1.40 -13.29 -8.07
C GLN A 133 -2.79 -13.15 -7.45
N ILE A 134 -3.20 -11.91 -7.18
CA ILE A 134 -4.52 -11.62 -6.63
C ILE A 134 -5.56 -11.69 -7.75
N ASP A 135 -6.55 -12.57 -7.59
CA ASP A 135 -7.71 -12.70 -8.48
C ASP A 135 -8.85 -11.78 -8.06
N SER A 136 -9.12 -11.71 -6.75
CA SER A 136 -10.19 -10.88 -6.20
C SER A 136 -9.97 -10.52 -4.73
N VAL A 137 -10.62 -9.45 -4.28
CA VAL A 137 -10.58 -8.96 -2.91
C VAL A 137 -12.00 -8.73 -2.43
N GLY A 138 -12.39 -9.40 -1.34
CA GLY A 138 -13.66 -9.15 -0.66
C GLY A 138 -13.57 -7.92 0.23
N THR A 139 -14.52 -7.01 0.09
CA THR A 139 -14.51 -5.71 0.79
C THR A 139 -15.56 -5.59 1.89
N GLU A 140 -16.50 -6.52 1.99
CA GLU A 140 -17.68 -6.43 2.85
C GLU A 140 -17.31 -6.30 4.34
N ARG A 141 -16.27 -7.04 4.78
CA ARG A 141 -15.82 -6.97 6.16
C ARG A 141 -15.15 -5.62 6.45
N ILE A 142 -14.33 -5.10 5.55
CA ILE A 142 -13.67 -3.80 5.70
C ILE A 142 -14.74 -2.72 5.80
N ARG A 143 -15.68 -2.64 4.85
CA ARG A 143 -16.75 -1.63 4.83
C ARG A 143 -17.56 -1.64 6.12
N ARG A 144 -17.93 -2.82 6.63
CA ARG A 144 -18.64 -2.96 7.89
C ARG A 144 -17.88 -2.41 9.11
N GLU A 145 -16.56 -2.56 9.14
CA GLU A 145 -15.75 -2.04 10.24
C GLU A 145 -15.51 -0.52 10.09
N LEU A 146 -15.37 -0.01 8.89
CA LEU A 146 -15.32 1.43 8.60
C LEU A 146 -16.64 2.13 8.99
N GLU A 147 -17.79 1.54 8.68
CA GLU A 147 -19.13 2.03 9.11
C GLU A 147 -19.27 2.12 10.63
N ARG A 148 -18.51 1.34 11.39
CA ARG A 148 -18.43 1.41 12.84
C ARG A 148 -17.45 2.47 13.36
N GLY A 149 -16.82 3.22 12.46
CA GLY A 149 -15.84 4.23 12.80
C GLY A 149 -14.44 3.72 13.09
N ARG A 150 -14.14 2.45 12.80
CA ARG A 150 -12.83 1.85 13.08
C ARG A 150 -11.82 2.12 11.97
N ILE A 151 -10.57 2.29 12.36
CA ILE A 151 -9.43 2.16 11.45
C ILE A 151 -9.19 0.67 11.21
N VAL A 152 -9.14 0.25 9.93
CA VAL A 152 -8.97 -1.16 9.59
C VAL A 152 -7.51 -1.42 9.23
N VAL A 153 -6.82 -2.26 10.00
CA VAL A 153 -5.42 -2.64 9.76
C VAL A 153 -5.40 -4.01 9.09
N VAL A 154 -4.83 -4.08 7.89
CA VAL A 154 -4.82 -5.30 7.06
C VAL A 154 -3.40 -5.83 6.92
N THR A 155 -3.26 -7.16 6.99
CA THR A 155 -2.01 -7.81 6.61
C THR A 155 -1.78 -7.66 5.10
N GLY A 156 -0.65 -7.10 4.71
CA GLY A 156 -0.18 -7.15 3.32
C GLY A 156 0.40 -8.52 2.96
N PHE A 157 0.92 -8.66 1.73
CA PHE A 157 1.76 -9.76 1.28
C PHE A 157 1.06 -11.11 1.10
N GLN A 158 -0.12 -11.35 1.62
CA GLN A 158 -0.76 -12.66 1.70
C GLN A 158 -2.16 -12.70 1.10
N GLY A 159 -2.55 -13.90 0.63
CA GLY A 159 -3.88 -14.23 0.17
C GLY A 159 -4.21 -15.68 0.48
N LEU A 160 -5.28 -16.18 -0.11
CA LEU A 160 -5.77 -17.56 0.02
C LEU A 160 -6.01 -18.17 -1.35
N ASP A 161 -5.60 -19.41 -1.50
CA ASP A 161 -5.97 -20.23 -2.67
C ASP A 161 -7.42 -20.73 -2.56
N GLU A 162 -7.85 -21.51 -3.55
CA GLU A 162 -9.20 -22.12 -3.60
C GLU A 162 -9.44 -23.11 -2.45
N LYS A 163 -8.39 -23.73 -1.91
CA LYS A 163 -8.48 -24.70 -0.80
C LYS A 163 -8.50 -24.01 0.55
N GLY A 164 -8.23 -22.71 0.61
CA GLY A 164 -8.10 -21.94 1.84
C GLY A 164 -6.68 -21.96 2.43
N ASP A 165 -5.70 -22.46 1.67
CA ASP A 165 -4.31 -22.38 2.07
C ASP A 165 -3.76 -20.96 1.87
N ILE A 166 -2.89 -20.54 2.80
CA ILE A 166 -2.25 -19.23 2.72
C ILE A 166 -1.25 -19.22 1.57
N THR A 167 -1.30 -18.19 0.75
CA THR A 167 -0.33 -17.90 -0.31
C THR A 167 0.36 -16.58 -0.06
N THR A 168 1.62 -16.44 -0.49
CA THR A 168 2.34 -15.15 -0.46
C THR A 168 2.54 -14.60 -1.86
N LEU A 169 2.52 -13.26 -1.96
CA LEU A 169 2.53 -12.53 -3.23
C LEU A 169 3.96 -12.28 -3.76
N GLY A 170 4.97 -12.77 -3.07
CA GLY A 170 6.37 -12.53 -3.44
C GLY A 170 6.83 -11.08 -3.21
N ARG A 171 7.91 -10.67 -3.89
CA ARG A 171 8.50 -9.33 -3.74
C ARG A 171 7.50 -8.21 -4.06
N GLY A 172 7.48 -7.15 -3.26
CA GLY A 172 6.52 -6.04 -3.43
C GLY A 172 5.07 -6.43 -3.10
N GLY A 173 4.85 -7.60 -2.48
CA GLY A 173 3.53 -8.15 -2.23
C GLY A 173 2.63 -7.25 -1.37
N SER A 174 3.18 -6.54 -0.36
CA SER A 174 2.37 -5.61 0.45
C SER A 174 1.95 -4.36 -0.33
N ASP A 175 2.78 -3.87 -1.28
CA ASP A 175 2.39 -2.78 -2.19
C ASP A 175 1.28 -3.26 -3.13
N THR A 176 1.42 -4.49 -3.66
CA THR A 176 0.40 -5.13 -4.50
C THR A 176 -0.93 -5.31 -3.74
N SER A 177 -0.87 -5.74 -2.45
CA SER A 177 -2.05 -5.83 -1.59
C SER A 177 -2.74 -4.47 -1.42
N ALA A 178 -1.96 -3.40 -1.18
CA ALA A 178 -2.50 -2.06 -0.98
C ALA A 178 -3.18 -1.52 -2.26
N VAL A 179 -2.57 -1.72 -3.42
CA VAL A 179 -3.18 -1.35 -4.71
C VAL A 179 -4.47 -2.13 -4.96
N ALA A 180 -4.45 -3.45 -4.73
CA ALA A 180 -5.65 -4.29 -4.92
C ALA A 180 -6.79 -3.89 -3.99
N LEU A 181 -6.49 -3.58 -2.72
CA LEU A 181 -7.46 -3.07 -1.75
C LEU A 181 -7.99 -1.70 -2.15
N ALA A 182 -7.13 -0.77 -2.56
CA ALA A 182 -7.54 0.56 -3.01
C ALA A 182 -8.47 0.48 -4.22
N ALA A 183 -8.15 -0.37 -5.21
CA ALA A 183 -8.98 -0.61 -6.38
C ALA A 183 -10.36 -1.21 -5.99
N ALA A 184 -10.37 -2.28 -5.18
CA ALA A 184 -11.60 -2.98 -4.79
C ALA A 184 -12.52 -2.13 -3.90
N LEU A 185 -11.95 -1.27 -3.08
CA LEU A 185 -12.68 -0.36 -2.21
C LEU A 185 -13.11 0.93 -2.91
N HIS A 186 -12.57 1.23 -4.10
CA HIS A 186 -12.69 2.53 -4.77
C HIS A 186 -12.19 3.66 -3.86
N ALA A 187 -10.97 3.49 -3.33
CA ALA A 187 -10.39 4.48 -2.44
C ALA A 187 -10.05 5.78 -3.19
N ASP A 188 -10.28 6.91 -2.51
CA ASP A 188 -9.99 8.24 -3.06
C ASP A 188 -8.48 8.51 -3.08
N GLU A 189 -7.73 7.94 -2.15
CA GLU A 189 -6.28 8.11 -2.06
C GLU A 189 -5.61 6.79 -1.67
N LEU A 190 -4.52 6.43 -2.35
CA LEU A 190 -3.58 5.40 -1.94
C LEU A 190 -2.23 6.05 -1.63
N ILE A 191 -1.74 5.88 -0.40
CA ILE A 191 -0.44 6.39 0.02
C ILE A 191 0.47 5.21 0.38
N ILE A 192 1.63 5.15 -0.25
CA ILE A 192 2.70 4.22 0.12
C ILE A 192 3.76 4.99 0.90
N TYR A 193 3.86 4.67 2.19
CA TYR A 193 4.90 5.19 3.07
C TYR A 193 6.15 4.29 3.01
N THR A 194 7.28 4.92 2.74
CA THR A 194 8.58 4.27 2.57
C THR A 194 9.66 5.08 3.29
N ASP A 195 10.91 4.67 3.15
CA ASP A 195 12.10 5.33 3.74
C ASP A 195 12.60 6.52 2.92
N VAL A 196 12.02 6.76 1.75
CA VAL A 196 12.30 7.94 0.91
C VAL A 196 11.07 8.86 0.87
N ASP A 197 11.30 10.16 0.69
CA ASP A 197 10.27 11.19 0.70
C ASP A 197 9.64 11.45 -0.68
N GLY A 198 9.92 10.58 -1.65
CA GLY A 198 9.37 10.62 -3.01
C GLY A 198 10.22 9.86 -4.01
N ILE A 199 9.91 10.05 -5.29
CA ILE A 199 10.62 9.45 -6.42
C ILE A 199 11.52 10.51 -7.04
N TYR A 200 12.79 10.17 -7.24
CA TYR A 200 13.81 11.09 -7.72
C TYR A 200 14.26 10.77 -9.13
N SER A 201 14.80 11.78 -9.83
CA SER A 201 15.39 11.62 -11.15
C SER A 201 16.63 10.72 -11.19
N ALA A 202 17.24 10.45 -10.04
CA ALA A 202 18.29 9.47 -9.80
C ALA A 202 18.31 9.12 -8.31
N ASP A 203 19.08 8.09 -7.91
CA ASP A 203 19.26 7.79 -6.49
C ASP A 203 20.00 8.96 -5.79
N PRO A 204 19.35 9.69 -4.86
CA PRO A 204 19.97 10.85 -4.21
C PRO A 204 21.20 10.51 -3.37
N ARG A 205 21.39 9.25 -3.00
CA ARG A 205 22.59 8.76 -2.30
C ARG A 205 23.81 8.71 -3.23
N LEU A 206 23.57 8.58 -4.54
CA LEU A 206 24.61 8.52 -5.56
C LEU A 206 24.73 9.85 -6.32
N CYS A 207 23.63 10.57 -6.48
CA CYS A 207 23.54 11.84 -7.17
C CYS A 207 22.86 12.87 -6.26
N PRO A 208 23.62 13.67 -5.49
CA PRO A 208 23.05 14.66 -4.56
C PRO A 208 22.18 15.73 -5.23
N ASP A 209 22.39 15.99 -6.54
CA ASP A 209 21.63 16.94 -7.33
C ASP A 209 20.35 16.32 -7.94
N ALA A 210 20.00 15.07 -7.57
CA ALA A 210 18.81 14.43 -8.07
C ALA A 210 17.55 15.23 -7.68
N LEU A 211 16.68 15.49 -8.65
CA LEU A 211 15.45 16.24 -8.46
C LEU A 211 14.29 15.30 -8.13
N ARG A 212 13.52 15.62 -7.10
CA ARG A 212 12.30 14.91 -6.81
C ARG A 212 11.25 15.22 -7.88
N ARG A 213 10.59 14.17 -8.38
CA ARG A 213 9.48 14.28 -9.32
C ARG A 213 8.18 14.46 -8.53
N GLU A 214 7.40 15.47 -8.87
CA GLU A 214 6.08 15.66 -8.26
C GLU A 214 5.09 14.66 -8.83
N ARG A 215 5.16 14.41 -10.14
CA ARG A 215 4.28 13.47 -10.86
C ARG A 215 5.10 12.60 -11.81
N ILE A 216 4.76 11.32 -11.87
CA ILE A 216 5.39 10.34 -12.78
C ILE A 216 4.28 9.52 -13.42
N SER A 217 4.39 9.25 -14.72
CA SER A 217 3.46 8.35 -15.40
C SER A 217 3.63 6.89 -14.93
N TYR A 218 2.56 6.09 -15.02
CA TYR A 218 2.68 4.66 -14.74
C TYR A 218 3.72 4.00 -15.62
N ASP A 219 3.78 4.35 -16.91
CA ASP A 219 4.72 3.78 -17.87
C ASP A 219 6.17 4.08 -17.47
N ASP A 220 6.50 5.33 -17.16
CA ASP A 220 7.85 5.70 -16.72
C ASP A 220 8.22 5.03 -15.40
N MET A 221 7.27 4.99 -14.44
CA MET A 221 7.51 4.33 -13.15
C MET A 221 7.72 2.82 -13.31
N LEU A 222 6.96 2.18 -14.20
CA LEU A 222 7.12 0.76 -14.51
C LEU A 222 8.49 0.48 -15.12
N LEU A 223 8.91 1.29 -16.09
CA LEU A 223 10.24 1.20 -16.69
C LEU A 223 11.35 1.43 -15.67
N LEU A 224 11.22 2.44 -14.81
CA LEU A 224 12.18 2.69 -13.73
C LEU A 224 12.28 1.48 -12.77
N ALA A 225 11.16 0.89 -12.36
CA ALA A 225 11.13 -0.29 -11.51
C ALA A 225 11.80 -1.50 -12.17
N GLN A 226 11.51 -1.77 -13.45
CA GLN A 226 12.13 -2.84 -14.24
C GLN A 226 13.64 -2.63 -14.43
N LYS A 227 14.10 -1.37 -14.47
CA LYS A 227 15.51 -1.00 -14.60
C LYS A 227 16.24 -0.85 -13.26
N GLY A 228 15.60 -1.22 -12.14
CA GLY A 228 16.24 -1.36 -10.84
C GLY A 228 15.94 -0.25 -9.82
N ALA A 229 15.01 0.65 -10.09
CA ALA A 229 14.50 1.56 -9.07
C ALA A 229 13.75 0.74 -7.98
N GLN A 230 14.07 1.01 -6.70
CA GLN A 230 13.58 0.19 -5.58
C GLN A 230 12.44 0.85 -4.79
N VAL A 231 11.90 1.97 -5.24
CA VAL A 231 10.88 2.73 -4.51
C VAL A 231 9.52 2.03 -4.55
N LEU A 232 9.13 1.55 -5.74
CA LEU A 232 7.92 0.74 -5.95
C LEU A 232 8.28 -0.51 -6.75
N HIS A 233 7.60 -1.61 -6.46
CA HIS A 233 7.80 -2.84 -7.23
C HIS A 233 6.97 -2.82 -8.52
N GLU A 234 7.52 -3.35 -9.63
CA GLU A 234 6.88 -3.35 -10.96
C GLU A 234 5.46 -3.91 -10.94
N ARG A 235 5.21 -5.01 -10.19
CA ARG A 235 3.88 -5.65 -10.09
C ARG A 235 2.83 -4.71 -9.48
N SER A 236 3.20 -3.93 -8.46
CA SER A 236 2.28 -2.97 -7.85
C SER A 236 1.97 -1.80 -8.79
N VAL A 237 2.96 -1.33 -9.56
CA VAL A 237 2.77 -0.27 -10.56
C VAL A 237 1.90 -0.75 -11.72
N ALA A 238 2.17 -1.95 -12.25
CA ALA A 238 1.36 -2.55 -13.32
C ALA A 238 -0.11 -2.76 -12.88
N LEU A 239 -0.33 -3.18 -11.63
CA LEU A 239 -1.67 -3.33 -11.07
C LEU A 239 -2.36 -1.97 -10.90
N ALA A 240 -1.63 -0.96 -10.42
CA ALA A 240 -2.14 0.40 -10.27
C ALA A 240 -2.53 1.01 -11.63
N GLN A 241 -1.73 0.83 -12.66
CA GLN A 241 -2.03 1.21 -14.03
C GLN A 241 -3.30 0.53 -14.54
N LYS A 242 -3.38 -0.80 -14.39
CA LYS A 242 -4.55 -1.60 -14.83
C LYS A 242 -5.87 -1.11 -14.25
N TYR A 243 -5.87 -0.66 -12.99
CA TYR A 243 -7.06 -0.21 -12.29
C TYR A 243 -7.17 1.32 -12.17
N ALA A 244 -6.25 2.05 -12.79
CA ALA A 244 -6.16 3.51 -12.74
C ALA A 244 -6.15 4.06 -11.29
N VAL A 245 -5.40 3.41 -10.39
CA VAL A 245 -5.23 3.79 -8.98
C VAL A 245 -4.01 4.67 -8.83
N PRO A 246 -4.15 5.98 -8.58
CA PRO A 246 -2.99 6.83 -8.32
C PRO A 246 -2.28 6.43 -7.02
N ILE A 247 -0.94 6.43 -7.03
CA ILE A 247 -0.12 6.10 -5.87
C ILE A 247 0.64 7.34 -5.41
N ALA A 248 0.35 7.83 -4.21
CA ALA A 248 1.18 8.83 -3.55
C ALA A 248 2.32 8.11 -2.79
N VAL A 249 3.57 8.50 -3.04
CA VAL A 249 4.75 7.98 -2.33
C VAL A 249 5.23 9.04 -1.37
N ARG A 250 5.30 8.71 -0.09
CA ARG A 250 5.67 9.64 0.99
C ARG A 250 6.60 8.98 2.01
N SER A 251 7.34 9.80 2.78
CA SER A 251 8.09 9.36 3.96
C SER A 251 7.22 9.42 5.22
N CYS A 252 7.42 8.46 6.14
CA CYS A 252 6.82 8.53 7.48
C CYS A 252 7.43 9.61 8.38
N GLY A 253 8.62 10.12 8.05
CA GLY A 253 9.40 11.01 8.93
C GLY A 253 9.24 12.49 8.65
N GLU A 254 8.85 12.86 7.45
CA GLU A 254 8.83 14.26 6.99
C GLU A 254 7.48 14.61 6.40
N LYS A 255 7.00 15.83 6.67
CA LYS A 255 5.83 16.42 6.01
C LYS A 255 6.24 16.88 4.61
N SER A 256 6.51 15.93 3.73
CA SER A 256 6.81 16.18 2.32
C SER A 256 5.56 15.92 1.48
N ALA A 257 5.37 16.69 0.42
CA ALA A 257 4.29 16.46 -0.54
C ALA A 257 4.40 15.08 -1.21
N GLY A 258 5.62 14.52 -1.26
CA GLY A 258 5.88 13.25 -1.89
C GLY A 258 5.90 13.31 -3.41
N SER A 259 5.68 12.15 -4.04
CA SER A 259 5.54 11.99 -5.49
C SER A 259 4.24 11.28 -5.79
N LEU A 260 3.58 11.64 -6.90
CA LEU A 260 2.35 10.99 -7.36
C LEU A 260 2.63 10.19 -8.64
N VAL A 261 2.36 8.89 -8.60
CA VAL A 261 2.34 8.02 -9.78
C VAL A 261 0.90 7.94 -10.30
N CYS A 262 0.67 8.36 -11.55
CA CYS A 262 -0.67 8.46 -12.15
C CYS A 262 -0.59 8.36 -13.69
N GLU A 263 -1.72 8.55 -14.39
CA GLU A 263 -1.82 8.45 -15.86
C GLU A 263 -0.86 9.40 -16.58
N ALA A 264 -0.79 10.67 -16.15
CA ALA A 264 0.05 11.69 -16.77
C ALA A 264 1.17 12.14 -15.82
N GLY A 265 2.41 11.91 -16.22
CA GLY A 265 3.60 12.40 -15.52
C GLY A 265 3.95 13.85 -15.88
N GLU A 266 5.07 14.31 -15.35
CA GLU A 266 5.71 15.57 -15.79
C GLU A 266 6.31 15.40 -17.18
N GLU A 267 6.19 16.42 -18.02
CA GLU A 267 6.91 16.45 -19.29
C GLU A 267 8.40 16.73 -19.03
N ALA A 268 9.21 15.69 -19.08
CA ALA A 268 10.66 15.79 -18.93
C ALA A 268 11.35 14.91 -19.99
N PRO A 269 12.42 15.41 -20.66
CA PRO A 269 13.17 14.62 -21.63
C PRO A 269 13.72 13.33 -21.01
N VAL A 270 14.15 13.39 -19.74
CA VAL A 270 14.58 12.26 -18.93
C VAL A 270 13.79 12.31 -17.62
N THR A 271 12.94 11.33 -17.40
CA THR A 271 12.15 11.19 -16.16
C THR A 271 13.04 10.70 -15.02
N GLY A 272 13.90 9.72 -15.30
CA GLY A 272 14.81 9.19 -14.29
C GLY A 272 15.95 8.36 -14.84
N VAL A 273 16.96 8.16 -14.00
CA VAL A 273 18.15 7.33 -14.26
C VAL A 273 18.27 6.31 -13.14
N THR A 274 18.46 5.05 -13.51
CA THR A 274 18.62 3.95 -12.56
C THR A 274 19.94 3.23 -12.76
N GLN A 275 20.45 2.61 -11.71
CA GLN A 275 21.61 1.75 -11.74
C GLN A 275 21.24 0.34 -11.24
N GLN A 276 21.60 -0.67 -12.02
CA GLN A 276 21.44 -2.06 -11.62
C GLN A 276 22.81 -2.77 -11.62
N LYS A 277 23.15 -3.39 -10.49
CA LYS A 277 24.32 -4.26 -10.38
C LYS A 277 23.90 -5.71 -10.59
N SER A 278 24.59 -6.42 -11.46
CA SER A 278 24.34 -7.85 -11.70
C SER A 278 25.18 -8.70 -10.75
N GLY A 279 24.61 -9.13 -9.62
CA GLY A 279 25.28 -10.02 -8.66
C GLY A 279 26.66 -9.53 -8.25
N ASN A 280 27.67 -10.43 -8.32
CA ASN A 280 29.07 -10.13 -8.00
C ASN A 280 29.87 -9.51 -9.19
N SER A 281 29.21 -9.10 -10.27
CA SER A 281 29.88 -8.48 -11.40
C SER A 281 30.46 -7.11 -11.00
N PRO A 282 31.69 -6.76 -11.47
CA PRO A 282 32.23 -5.42 -11.33
C PRO A 282 31.49 -4.41 -12.24
N LEU A 283 30.63 -4.88 -13.13
CA LEU A 283 29.87 -4.06 -14.06
C LEU A 283 28.50 -3.72 -13.48
N ALA A 284 28.05 -2.50 -13.76
CA ALA A 284 26.69 -2.05 -13.50
C ALA A 284 26.06 -1.54 -14.80
N SER A 285 24.78 -1.80 -15.03
CA SER A 285 24.02 -1.15 -16.09
C SER A 285 23.44 0.15 -15.57
N ILE A 286 23.49 1.18 -16.39
CA ILE A 286 22.83 2.47 -16.15
C ILE A 286 21.74 2.59 -17.21
N SER A 287 20.52 2.86 -16.79
CA SER A 287 19.37 3.04 -17.66
C SER A 287 18.79 4.43 -17.46
N ALA A 288 18.51 5.14 -18.54
CA ALA A 288 17.75 6.38 -18.54
C ALA A 288 16.33 6.10 -19.06
N VAL A 289 15.34 6.69 -18.43
CA VAL A 289 13.91 6.56 -18.77
C VAL A 289 13.36 7.96 -19.01
N GLY A 290 12.63 8.16 -20.11
CA GLY A 290 12.01 9.43 -20.47
C GLY A 290 11.46 9.45 -21.90
N CYS A 291 10.63 10.44 -22.20
CA CYS A 291 9.90 10.55 -23.47
C CYS A 291 10.73 11.01 -24.68
N ALA A 292 11.91 11.58 -24.47
CA ALA A 292 12.76 12.14 -25.55
C ALA A 292 14.04 11.32 -25.78
N LEU A 293 14.10 10.08 -25.28
CA LEU A 293 15.24 9.21 -25.50
C LEU A 293 15.09 8.48 -26.85
N PRO A 294 16.17 8.37 -27.65
CA PRO A 294 16.16 7.51 -28.84
C PRO A 294 16.04 6.03 -28.40
N ASP A 295 15.39 5.22 -29.23
CA ASP A 295 15.22 3.77 -29.03
C ASP A 295 16.55 3.00 -28.90
#